data_0419595d90389053860a5ef0cf28099f
#
_entry.id   0419595d90389053860a5ef0cf28099f
#
_cell.length_a   1.000
_cell.length_b   1.000
_cell.length_c   1.000
_cell.angle_alpha   90.00
_cell.angle_beta   90.00
_cell.angle_gamma   90.00
#
_symmetry.space_group_name_H-M   'P 1'
#
loop_
_entity.id
_entity.type
_entity.pdbx_description
1 polymer ?
#
loop_
_entity_poly.entity_id
_entity_poly.type
_entity_poly.pdbx_seq_one_letter_code
_entity_poly.pdbx_strand_id
1 'polypeptide(L)'
;SIIDADWKERSDSVDVPTHVDAYLADYDLLPFDILLGSSQRCSSYVIRKALIRKHHLAKILHAYSVKHSLPCNKSPCPRTWTLDIQFADELDELLADDLYDLRDLLEEGDGQAWFILKPGMADQANGIRLFSSVQQLRDIFEEFEDKDDENSSNEDSMNAVLASQLRHFVIQEYVSTPLLVAPGNPEAPPRKFHLRVYVICVGGLQVYMHDDMLALFASTAYQPPNVTAPRDLRAHLSNTCFGARHTAPTDMKDGNVFRWQDLIGRPAYVPGRSEPVELTSAHIDAVRKCAAVCIGRTMEAVAREASIHWQLWPNAFEVFGVDLLVGCEGNADGNLDPASLRTWLLEVNAVCIHKGGGRGTTPESACYLCQQPDFAQSGDELSGVVDHVFERVVQVGVLGESPWPEGEGHNQCSCCFAAPLIKS
;
A
#
# COMPACT_ATOMS: atom_id res chain seq x y z
N SER A 1 -5.62 23.37 21.17
CA SER A 1 -4.29 23.98 21.29
C SER A 1 -3.28 22.87 21.32
N ILE A 2 -2.77 22.52 20.20
CA ILE A 2 -1.92 21.36 20.10
C ILE A 2 -0.58 21.88 19.65
N ILE A 3 0.39 21.70 20.56
CA ILE A 3 1.81 21.82 20.35
C ILE A 3 2.24 23.24 20.00
N ASP A 4 2.69 23.98 21.02
CA ASP A 4 3.60 25.11 20.88
C ASP A 4 4.99 24.60 20.41
N ALA A 5 5.03 24.02 19.21
CA ALA A 5 6.28 23.70 18.54
C ALA A 5 6.70 24.92 17.73
N ASP A 6 7.88 25.43 18.01
CA ASP A 6 8.48 26.53 17.23
C ASP A 6 9.01 25.96 15.90
N TRP A 7 8.12 25.88 14.90
CA TRP A 7 8.46 25.39 13.58
C TRP A 7 9.25 26.44 12.81
N LYS A 8 10.47 26.10 12.41
CA LYS A 8 11.30 26.94 11.55
C LYS A 8 11.42 26.31 10.18
N GLU A 9 10.94 27.04 9.17
CA GLU A 9 11.22 26.67 7.78
C GLU A 9 12.69 26.89 7.49
N ARG A 10 13.34 25.91 6.87
CA ARG A 10 14.73 26.03 6.41
C ARG A 10 14.76 26.89 5.15
N SER A 11 15.48 27.99 5.19
CA SER A 11 15.97 28.67 3.99
C SER A 11 17.11 27.84 3.39
N ASP A 12 17.27 27.85 2.06
CA ASP A 12 18.25 27.07 1.25
C ASP A 12 19.74 27.27 1.63
N SER A 13 20.06 27.82 2.80
CA SER A 13 21.42 27.99 3.29
C SER A 13 21.92 26.73 3.99
N VAL A 14 23.17 26.40 3.68
CA VAL A 14 23.93 25.16 4.01
C VAL A 14 24.04 24.85 5.53
N ASP A 15 23.64 25.74 6.42
CA ASP A 15 23.78 25.56 7.87
C ASP A 15 22.60 24.75 8.44
N VAL A 16 22.86 23.50 8.77
CA VAL A 16 21.93 22.65 9.54
C VAL A 16 21.82 23.24 10.96
N PRO A 17 20.63 23.64 11.43
CA PRO A 17 20.47 24.17 12.78
C PRO A 17 20.88 23.12 13.81
N THR A 18 21.83 23.42 14.65
CA THR A 18 22.34 22.49 15.68
C THR A 18 21.46 22.36 16.92
N HIS A 19 20.39 23.15 17.00
CA HIS A 19 19.52 23.27 18.18
C HIS A 19 18.04 22.95 17.87
N VAL A 20 17.81 21.88 17.12
CA VAL A 20 16.44 21.38 16.86
C VAL A 20 16.29 19.96 17.41
N ASP A 21 15.11 19.64 17.92
CA ASP A 21 14.81 18.31 18.47
C ASP A 21 14.53 17.28 17.39
N ALA A 22 13.97 17.72 16.25
CA ALA A 22 13.63 16.85 15.14
C ALA A 22 13.73 17.54 13.78
N TYR A 23 14.08 16.75 12.76
CA TYR A 23 14.05 17.13 11.35
C TYR A 23 12.89 16.42 10.65
N LEU A 24 12.01 17.22 10.05
CA LEU A 24 10.93 16.76 9.20
C LEU A 24 11.14 17.33 7.80
N ALA A 25 11.47 16.49 6.85
CA ALA A 25 11.73 16.89 5.47
C ALA A 25 11.50 15.70 4.53
N ASP A 26 11.48 15.97 3.23
CA ASP A 26 11.58 14.95 2.22
C ASP A 26 12.89 14.16 2.38
N TYR A 27 12.84 12.89 2.02
CA TYR A 27 13.96 11.96 2.22
C TYR A 27 15.28 12.51 1.67
N ASP A 28 15.26 13.07 0.47
CA ASP A 28 16.46 13.57 -0.22
C ASP A 28 17.00 14.88 0.38
N LEU A 29 16.21 15.54 1.22
CA LEU A 29 16.59 16.79 1.92
C LEU A 29 17.10 16.54 3.35
N LEU A 30 17.02 15.30 3.86
CA LEU A 30 17.48 14.97 5.21
C LEU A 30 19.03 14.85 5.24
N PRO A 31 19.71 15.57 6.14
CA PRO A 31 21.17 15.52 6.29
C PRO A 31 21.60 14.29 7.09
N PHE A 32 21.43 13.11 6.53
CA PHE A 32 21.68 11.82 7.21
C PHE A 32 23.09 11.67 7.76
N ASP A 33 24.10 12.22 7.09
CA ASP A 33 25.50 12.23 7.52
C ASP A 33 25.70 12.91 8.89
N ILE A 34 24.92 13.95 9.17
CA ILE A 34 24.93 14.67 10.46
C ILE A 34 24.02 13.95 11.47
N LEU A 35 22.83 13.55 11.02
CA LEU A 35 21.81 12.99 11.89
C LEU A 35 22.20 11.62 12.47
N LEU A 36 22.97 10.81 11.71
CA LEU A 36 23.44 9.50 12.16
C LEU A 36 24.27 9.54 13.44
N GLY A 37 24.99 10.63 13.69
CA GLY A 37 25.82 10.82 14.89
C GLY A 37 25.15 11.65 16.00
N SER A 38 23.91 12.08 15.83
CA SER A 38 23.22 13.00 16.73
C SER A 38 22.12 12.32 17.57
N SER A 39 21.62 13.03 18.56
CA SER A 39 20.41 12.66 19.32
C SER A 39 19.13 13.21 18.70
N GLN A 40 19.25 13.98 17.62
CA GLN A 40 18.11 14.63 16.95
C GLN A 40 17.27 13.59 16.21
N ARG A 41 15.96 13.75 16.27
CA ARG A 41 15.03 12.84 15.59
C ARG A 41 14.92 13.15 14.09
N CYS A 42 14.62 12.13 13.30
CA CYS A 42 14.58 12.22 11.85
C CYS A 42 13.33 11.54 11.31
N SER A 43 12.62 12.21 10.39
CA SER A 43 11.35 11.75 9.81
C SER A 43 11.49 10.61 8.80
N SER A 44 12.65 9.98 8.67
CA SER A 44 12.83 8.80 7.82
C SER A 44 13.97 7.91 8.31
N TYR A 45 13.84 6.60 8.04
CA TYR A 45 14.96 5.66 8.11
C TYR A 45 15.88 5.84 6.90
N VAL A 46 17.19 5.76 7.11
CA VAL A 46 18.19 5.93 6.04
C VAL A 46 18.05 4.88 4.95
N ILE A 47 17.85 3.62 5.33
CA ILE A 47 17.59 2.52 4.39
C ILE A 47 16.25 1.89 4.71
N ARG A 48 15.31 1.95 3.76
CA ARG A 48 13.93 1.47 3.90
C ARG A 48 13.42 0.70 2.67
N LYS A 49 14.30 0.40 1.73
CA LYS A 49 13.94 -0.24 0.44
C LYS A 49 13.28 -1.61 0.60
N ALA A 50 13.52 -2.30 1.71
CA ALA A 50 12.88 -3.57 2.04
C ALA A 50 11.34 -3.47 2.11
N LEU A 51 10.82 -2.33 2.56
CA LEU A 51 9.37 -2.07 2.65
C LEU A 51 8.80 -1.52 1.36
N ILE A 52 9.43 -0.47 0.79
CA ILE A 52 8.85 0.33 -0.29
C ILE A 52 9.11 -0.23 -1.70
N ARG A 53 9.98 -1.24 -1.84
CA ARG A 53 10.25 -1.88 -3.13
C ARG A 53 9.53 -3.22 -3.19
N LYS A 54 8.54 -3.36 -4.08
CA LYS A 54 7.65 -4.53 -4.18
C LYS A 54 8.41 -5.86 -4.25
N HIS A 55 9.46 -5.92 -5.07
CA HIS A 55 10.26 -7.14 -5.24
C HIS A 55 11.10 -7.51 -4.00
N HIS A 56 11.64 -6.52 -3.26
CA HIS A 56 12.32 -6.78 -2.00
C HIS A 56 11.34 -7.29 -0.95
N LEU A 57 10.21 -6.60 -0.78
CA LEU A 57 9.18 -6.97 0.18
C LEU A 57 8.66 -8.39 -0.08
N ALA A 58 8.37 -8.72 -1.36
CA ALA A 58 7.89 -10.05 -1.74
C ALA A 58 8.91 -11.15 -1.40
N LYS A 59 10.21 -10.97 -1.74
CA LYS A 59 11.28 -11.93 -1.40
C LYS A 59 11.40 -12.14 0.12
N ILE A 60 11.33 -11.06 0.90
CA ILE A 60 11.44 -11.11 2.35
C ILE A 60 10.25 -11.85 2.97
N LEU A 61 9.03 -11.53 2.55
CA LEU A 61 7.82 -12.18 3.07
C LEU A 61 7.78 -13.67 2.71
N HIS A 62 8.25 -14.03 1.50
CA HIS A 62 8.40 -15.43 1.10
C HIS A 62 9.42 -16.15 1.99
N ALA A 63 10.63 -15.61 2.13
CA ALA A 63 11.69 -16.20 2.95
C ALA A 63 11.25 -16.37 4.41
N TYR A 64 10.58 -15.35 4.97
CA TYR A 64 10.04 -15.41 6.32
C TYR A 64 8.98 -16.51 6.47
N SER A 65 8.06 -16.61 5.49
CA SER A 65 7.00 -17.62 5.50
C SER A 65 7.56 -19.05 5.45
N VAL A 66 8.58 -19.27 4.60
CA VAL A 66 9.27 -20.58 4.50
C VAL A 66 10.01 -20.89 5.79
N LYS A 67 10.82 -19.97 6.29
CA LYS A 67 11.64 -20.16 7.51
C LYS A 67 10.79 -20.44 8.76
N HIS A 68 9.62 -19.83 8.86
CA HIS A 68 8.72 -19.99 10.00
C HIS A 68 7.58 -20.98 9.74
N SER A 69 7.64 -21.71 8.60
CA SER A 69 6.61 -22.69 8.21
C SER A 69 5.18 -22.14 8.31
N LEU A 70 5.00 -20.89 7.87
CA LEU A 70 3.69 -20.26 7.92
C LEU A 70 2.76 -20.89 6.88
N PRO A 71 1.58 -21.35 7.26
CA PRO A 71 0.59 -21.79 6.29
C PRO A 71 0.17 -20.63 5.39
N CYS A 72 -0.16 -20.92 4.12
CA CYS A 72 -0.51 -19.90 3.11
C CYS A 72 -1.61 -18.95 3.57
N ASN A 73 -2.58 -19.46 4.34
CA ASN A 73 -3.65 -18.63 4.90
C ASN A 73 -3.20 -17.72 6.06
N LYS A 74 -1.96 -17.80 6.52
CA LYS A 74 -1.36 -16.89 7.51
C LYS A 74 -0.31 -15.97 6.93
N SER A 75 0.00 -16.10 5.64
CA SER A 75 0.87 -15.13 4.94
C SER A 75 0.20 -13.75 4.92
N PRO A 76 0.94 -12.66 5.17
CA PRO A 76 0.38 -11.31 5.09
C PRO A 76 0.00 -10.88 3.66
N CYS A 77 0.53 -11.53 2.62
CA CYS A 77 0.22 -11.24 1.23
C CYS A 77 -0.32 -12.49 0.50
N PRO A 78 -1.01 -12.34 -0.65
CA PRO A 78 -1.30 -13.44 -1.55
C PRO A 78 -0.03 -14.15 -2.01
N ARG A 79 -0.11 -15.36 -2.56
CA ARG A 79 1.06 -16.01 -3.16
C ARG A 79 1.71 -15.06 -4.15
N THR A 80 3.02 -14.95 -4.04
CA THR A 80 3.75 -13.91 -4.77
C THR A 80 5.09 -14.46 -5.24
N TRP A 81 5.40 -14.26 -6.50
CA TRP A 81 6.66 -14.59 -7.15
C TRP A 81 7.39 -13.32 -7.55
N THR A 82 8.67 -13.41 -7.65
CA THR A 82 9.52 -12.31 -8.13
C THR A 82 10.32 -12.81 -9.31
N LEU A 83 10.40 -12.00 -10.34
CA LEU A 83 11.26 -12.30 -11.48
C LEU A 83 12.14 -11.09 -11.79
N ASP A 84 13.33 -11.39 -12.26
CA ASP A 84 14.28 -10.44 -12.84
C ASP A 84 14.45 -10.85 -14.29
N ILE A 85 13.92 -10.05 -15.21
CA ILE A 85 13.86 -10.35 -16.64
C ILE A 85 14.25 -9.10 -17.41
N GLN A 86 15.14 -9.27 -18.36
CA GLN A 86 15.59 -8.20 -19.24
C GLN A 86 14.98 -8.30 -20.64
N PHE A 87 14.81 -9.52 -21.12
CA PHE A 87 14.28 -9.81 -22.43
C PHE A 87 13.14 -10.84 -22.34
N ALA A 88 12.14 -10.74 -23.22
CA ALA A 88 10.96 -11.61 -23.19
C ALA A 88 11.32 -13.09 -23.42
N ASP A 89 12.37 -13.38 -24.16
CA ASP A 89 12.86 -14.75 -24.44
C ASP A 89 13.44 -15.45 -23.18
N GLU A 90 13.84 -14.71 -22.15
CA GLU A 90 14.29 -15.28 -20.87
C GLU A 90 13.12 -15.90 -20.06
N LEU A 91 11.87 -15.55 -20.40
CA LEU A 91 10.70 -15.98 -19.63
C LEU A 91 10.54 -17.50 -19.60
N ASP A 92 10.82 -18.17 -20.70
CA ASP A 92 10.66 -19.64 -20.80
C ASP A 92 11.66 -20.37 -19.90
N GLU A 93 12.88 -19.88 -19.78
CA GLU A 93 13.88 -20.40 -18.85
C GLU A 93 13.46 -20.19 -17.40
N LEU A 94 13.00 -18.97 -17.07
CA LEU A 94 12.50 -18.66 -15.72
C LEU A 94 11.30 -19.55 -15.34
N LEU A 95 10.36 -19.78 -16.26
CA LEU A 95 9.20 -20.65 -16.02
C LEU A 95 9.59 -22.12 -15.90
N ALA A 96 10.70 -22.54 -16.50
CA ALA A 96 11.18 -23.91 -16.39
C ALA A 96 11.93 -24.18 -15.07
N ASP A 97 12.55 -23.17 -14.48
CA ASP A 97 13.38 -23.27 -13.27
C ASP A 97 12.76 -22.53 -12.07
N ASP A 98 13.00 -21.23 -11.94
CA ASP A 98 12.65 -20.47 -10.74
C ASP A 98 11.14 -20.31 -10.51
N LEU A 99 10.33 -20.35 -11.57
CA LEU A 99 8.87 -20.14 -11.55
C LEU A 99 8.07 -21.37 -11.95
N TYR A 100 8.64 -22.58 -11.79
CA TYR A 100 7.98 -23.82 -12.21
C TYR A 100 6.61 -24.02 -11.53
N ASP A 101 6.49 -23.63 -10.26
CA ASP A 101 5.24 -23.75 -9.51
C ASP A 101 4.17 -22.75 -9.96
N LEU A 102 4.56 -21.57 -10.46
CA LEU A 102 3.66 -20.64 -11.13
C LEU A 102 3.20 -21.20 -12.48
N ARG A 103 4.13 -21.75 -13.28
CA ARG A 103 3.79 -22.40 -14.55
C ARG A 103 2.77 -23.51 -14.33
N ASP A 104 3.01 -24.40 -13.38
CA ASP A 104 2.11 -25.51 -13.08
C ASP A 104 0.71 -25.00 -12.72
N LEU A 105 0.59 -23.92 -11.92
CA LEU A 105 -0.70 -23.28 -11.62
C LEU A 105 -1.40 -22.66 -12.84
N LEU A 106 -0.63 -22.11 -13.78
CA LEU A 106 -1.18 -21.53 -15.01
C LEU A 106 -1.66 -22.60 -15.99
N GLU A 107 -0.99 -23.76 -16.02
CA GLU A 107 -1.32 -24.90 -16.89
C GLU A 107 -2.46 -25.75 -16.32
N GLU A 108 -2.48 -26.00 -15.01
CA GLU A 108 -3.50 -26.82 -14.34
C GLU A 108 -4.82 -26.06 -14.12
N GLY A 109 -4.77 -24.74 -14.04
CA GLY A 109 -5.90 -23.90 -13.66
C GLY A 109 -6.96 -23.66 -14.72
N ASP A 110 -6.81 -24.20 -15.96
CA ASP A 110 -7.76 -24.04 -17.09
C ASP A 110 -8.24 -22.59 -17.30
N GLY A 111 -7.38 -21.59 -17.01
CA GLY A 111 -7.70 -20.17 -17.09
C GLY A 111 -8.60 -19.64 -15.94
N GLN A 112 -8.86 -20.43 -14.91
CA GLN A 112 -9.65 -20.04 -13.74
C GLN A 112 -8.81 -19.24 -12.73
N ALA A 113 -7.52 -19.53 -12.62
CA ALA A 113 -6.60 -18.80 -11.74
C ALA A 113 -6.10 -17.53 -12.45
N TRP A 114 -6.26 -16.39 -11.79
CA TRP A 114 -5.79 -15.10 -12.29
C TRP A 114 -4.61 -14.61 -11.48
N PHE A 115 -3.72 -13.92 -12.16
CA PHE A 115 -2.53 -13.31 -11.59
C PHE A 115 -2.40 -11.85 -12.00
N ILE A 116 -1.68 -11.08 -11.21
CA ILE A 116 -1.39 -9.68 -11.47
C ILE A 116 0.13 -9.49 -11.54
N LEU A 117 0.62 -9.01 -12.69
CA LEU A 117 1.99 -8.59 -12.88
C LEU A 117 2.14 -7.13 -12.46
N LYS A 118 3.16 -6.84 -11.66
CA LYS A 118 3.46 -5.49 -11.17
C LYS A 118 4.95 -5.22 -11.35
N PRO A 119 5.36 -4.13 -11.99
CA PRO A 119 6.75 -3.69 -11.95
C PRO A 119 7.21 -3.39 -10.53
N GLY A 120 8.45 -3.75 -10.20
CA GLY A 120 8.98 -3.64 -8.85
C GLY A 120 9.18 -2.22 -8.35
N MET A 121 9.29 -1.25 -9.27
CA MET A 121 9.61 0.14 -8.96
C MET A 121 8.65 1.17 -9.60
N ALA A 122 7.64 0.71 -10.35
CA ALA A 122 6.69 1.63 -10.97
C ALA A 122 5.62 2.10 -9.97
N ASP A 123 5.27 3.38 -10.09
CA ASP A 123 4.21 4.03 -9.32
C ASP A 123 2.94 4.20 -10.15
N GLN A 124 1.84 4.58 -9.50
CA GLN A 124 0.58 4.96 -10.15
C GLN A 124 -0.03 3.89 -11.06
N ALA A 125 0.17 2.60 -10.72
CA ALA A 125 -0.32 1.46 -11.47
C ALA A 125 0.28 1.28 -12.90
N ASN A 126 1.34 2.00 -13.23
CA ASN A 126 2.01 1.86 -14.52
C ASN A 126 2.56 0.43 -14.69
N GLY A 127 2.36 -0.16 -15.88
CA GLY A 127 2.83 -1.49 -16.22
C GLY A 127 2.12 -2.65 -15.53
N ILE A 128 1.06 -2.41 -14.74
CA ILE A 128 0.25 -3.48 -14.15
C ILE A 128 -0.54 -4.19 -15.25
N ARG A 129 -0.54 -5.54 -15.21
CA ARG A 129 -1.30 -6.39 -16.13
C ARG A 129 -1.96 -7.55 -15.39
N LEU A 130 -3.13 -7.98 -15.85
CA LEU A 130 -3.80 -9.22 -15.42
C LEU A 130 -3.59 -10.31 -16.48
N PHE A 131 -3.38 -11.54 -16.02
CA PHE A 131 -3.24 -12.69 -16.89
C PHE A 131 -3.68 -13.97 -16.18
N SER A 132 -4.00 -15.02 -16.97
CA SER A 132 -4.43 -16.33 -16.49
C SER A 132 -3.81 -17.48 -17.27
N SER A 133 -2.85 -17.21 -18.17
CA SER A 133 -2.13 -18.22 -18.92
C SER A 133 -0.69 -17.80 -19.20
N VAL A 134 0.16 -18.80 -19.46
CA VAL A 134 1.56 -18.59 -19.86
C VAL A 134 1.64 -17.76 -21.14
N GLN A 135 0.74 -18.01 -22.11
CA GLN A 135 0.73 -17.26 -23.38
C GLN A 135 0.44 -15.78 -23.14
N GLN A 136 -0.54 -15.43 -22.29
CA GLN A 136 -0.82 -14.04 -21.97
C GLN A 136 0.37 -13.36 -21.27
N LEU A 137 1.11 -14.08 -20.43
CA LEU A 137 2.31 -13.56 -19.78
C LEU A 137 3.42 -13.28 -20.81
N ARG A 138 3.63 -14.16 -21.82
CA ARG A 138 4.54 -13.91 -22.94
C ARG A 138 4.13 -12.67 -23.73
N ASP A 139 2.86 -12.60 -24.15
CA ASP A 139 2.32 -11.47 -24.92
C ASP A 139 2.54 -10.13 -24.18
N ILE A 140 2.49 -10.12 -22.83
CA ILE A 140 2.75 -8.94 -22.00
C ILE A 140 4.22 -8.51 -22.10
N PHE A 141 5.18 -9.43 -22.02
CA PHE A 141 6.60 -9.09 -22.09
C PHE A 141 7.01 -8.71 -23.51
N GLU A 142 6.50 -9.39 -24.54
CA GLU A 142 6.67 -8.98 -25.94
C GLU A 142 6.13 -7.58 -26.19
N GLU A 143 4.96 -7.22 -25.62
CA GLU A 143 4.42 -5.86 -25.72
C GLU A 143 5.32 -4.82 -25.04
N PHE A 144 6.02 -5.18 -23.98
CA PHE A 144 6.94 -4.27 -23.31
C PHE A 144 8.19 -4.00 -24.16
N GLU A 145 8.70 -4.99 -24.89
CA GLU A 145 9.83 -4.85 -25.82
C GLU A 145 9.48 -4.04 -27.06
N ASP A 146 8.36 -4.35 -27.73
CA ASP A 146 7.93 -3.67 -28.94
C ASP A 146 7.79 -2.14 -28.78
N LYS A 147 7.44 -1.69 -27.59
CA LYS A 147 7.27 -0.26 -27.28
C LYS A 147 8.56 0.49 -27.10
N ASP A 148 9.70 -0.18 -26.91
CA ASP A 148 11.02 0.47 -26.85
C ASP A 148 11.50 0.94 -28.22
N ASP A 149 11.08 0.28 -29.30
CA ASP A 149 11.52 0.58 -30.67
C ASP A 149 10.73 1.76 -31.31
N GLU A 150 9.57 2.15 -30.75
CA GLU A 150 8.78 3.25 -31.27
C GLU A 150 9.07 4.56 -30.55
N ASN A 151 9.77 5.46 -31.21
CA ASN A 151 10.06 6.85 -30.83
C ASN A 151 8.77 7.70 -30.81
N SER A 152 7.78 7.37 -29.97
CA SER A 152 6.49 8.05 -29.93
C SER A 152 6.41 9.09 -28.82
N SER A 153 5.99 10.28 -29.18
CA SER A 153 5.93 11.51 -28.36
C SER A 153 4.72 11.62 -27.42
N ASN A 154 4.01 10.51 -27.13
CA ASN A 154 2.82 10.49 -26.29
C ASN A 154 3.15 10.03 -24.86
N GLU A 155 2.44 10.57 -23.86
CA GLU A 155 2.61 10.21 -22.43
C GLU A 155 2.47 8.70 -22.14
N ASP A 156 1.65 8.00 -22.94
CA ASP A 156 1.49 6.53 -22.83
C ASP A 156 2.75 5.77 -23.25
N SER A 157 3.54 6.32 -24.17
CA SER A 157 4.82 5.73 -24.57
C SER A 157 5.94 5.98 -23.58
N MET A 158 5.94 7.13 -22.88
CA MET A 158 6.90 7.37 -21.79
C MET A 158 6.70 6.36 -20.64
N ASN A 159 5.45 5.98 -20.35
CA ASN A 159 5.14 4.97 -19.34
C ASN A 159 5.53 3.54 -19.79
N ALA A 160 5.53 3.26 -21.07
CA ALA A 160 5.96 1.99 -21.64
C ALA A 160 7.49 1.85 -21.65
N VAL A 161 8.21 2.90 -22.05
CA VAL A 161 9.68 2.97 -21.98
C VAL A 161 10.18 2.79 -20.55
N LEU A 162 9.47 3.36 -19.54
CA LEU A 162 9.78 3.11 -18.14
C LEU A 162 9.58 1.64 -17.75
N ALA A 163 8.58 0.97 -18.29
CA ALA A 163 8.29 -0.44 -17.96
C ALA A 163 9.34 -1.39 -18.52
N SER A 164 9.86 -1.14 -19.73
CA SER A 164 10.91 -1.94 -20.36
C SER A 164 12.29 -1.77 -19.71
N GLN A 165 12.56 -0.61 -19.10
CA GLN A 165 13.78 -0.39 -18.30
C GLN A 165 13.71 -1.04 -16.92
N LEU A 166 12.56 -1.57 -16.51
CA LEU A 166 12.36 -2.21 -15.22
C LEU A 166 12.62 -3.71 -15.35
N ARG A 167 13.73 -4.17 -14.79
CA ARG A 167 14.12 -5.59 -14.78
C ARG A 167 13.38 -6.42 -13.74
N HIS A 168 12.91 -5.81 -12.65
CA HIS A 168 12.33 -6.51 -11.52
C HIS A 168 10.80 -6.42 -11.56
N PHE A 169 10.15 -7.56 -11.57
CA PHE A 169 8.70 -7.67 -11.52
C PHE A 169 8.25 -8.52 -10.34
N VAL A 170 7.00 -8.35 -9.98
CA VAL A 170 6.29 -9.16 -9.00
C VAL A 170 5.05 -9.73 -9.68
N ILE A 171 4.87 -11.03 -9.63
CA ILE A 171 3.64 -11.72 -9.99
C ILE A 171 2.93 -12.10 -8.70
N GLN A 172 1.67 -11.74 -8.57
CA GLN A 172 0.89 -12.01 -7.39
C GLN A 172 -0.43 -12.68 -7.77
N GLU A 173 -0.83 -13.68 -7.00
CA GLU A 173 -2.14 -14.33 -7.17
C GLU A 173 -3.25 -13.29 -6.99
N TYR A 174 -4.20 -13.28 -7.92
CA TYR A 174 -5.34 -12.38 -7.86
C TYR A 174 -6.37 -12.91 -6.87
N VAL A 175 -6.70 -12.11 -5.85
CA VAL A 175 -7.74 -12.46 -4.88
C VAL A 175 -9.11 -12.40 -5.55
N SER A 176 -9.70 -13.55 -5.80
CA SER A 176 -10.98 -13.71 -6.51
C SER A 176 -12.21 -13.43 -5.64
N THR A 177 -12.04 -13.39 -4.32
CA THR A 177 -13.12 -13.13 -3.35
C THR A 177 -12.91 -11.84 -2.56
N PRO A 178 -12.71 -10.68 -3.23
CA PRO A 178 -12.61 -9.41 -2.54
C PRO A 178 -13.95 -9.05 -1.90
N LEU A 179 -13.89 -8.34 -0.78
CA LEU A 179 -15.07 -7.67 -0.26
C LEU A 179 -15.40 -6.49 -1.18
N LEU A 180 -16.66 -6.40 -1.59
CA LEU A 180 -17.17 -5.35 -2.47
C LEU A 180 -18.20 -4.53 -1.70
N VAL A 181 -18.24 -3.23 -1.90
CA VAL A 181 -19.20 -2.34 -1.23
C VAL A 181 -19.76 -1.32 -2.23
N ALA A 182 -21.01 -0.92 -2.06
CA ALA A 182 -21.59 0.24 -2.71
C ALA A 182 -21.45 1.46 -1.75
N PRO A 183 -20.40 2.31 -1.91
CA PRO A 183 -20.07 3.28 -0.87
C PRO A 183 -20.99 4.49 -0.80
N GLY A 184 -21.46 4.98 -1.94
CA GLY A 184 -22.35 6.15 -2.05
C GLY A 184 -23.82 5.75 -2.02
N ASN A 185 -24.38 5.50 -3.19
CA ASN A 185 -25.77 5.05 -3.33
C ASN A 185 -25.85 3.53 -3.06
N PRO A 186 -26.66 3.06 -2.08
CA PRO A 186 -26.84 1.63 -1.81
C PRO A 186 -27.36 0.80 -3.00
N GLU A 187 -28.08 1.43 -3.91
CA GLU A 187 -28.61 0.81 -5.13
C GLU A 187 -27.56 0.74 -6.28
N ALA A 188 -26.42 1.40 -6.11
CA ALA A 188 -25.36 1.36 -7.10
C ALA A 188 -24.66 -0.01 -7.10
N PRO A 189 -24.13 -0.46 -8.25
CA PRO A 189 -23.35 -1.67 -8.30
C PRO A 189 -22.11 -1.60 -7.38
N PRO A 190 -21.78 -2.70 -6.68
CA PRO A 190 -20.67 -2.71 -5.75
C PRO A 190 -19.32 -2.59 -6.46
N ARG A 191 -18.37 -1.94 -5.78
CA ARG A 191 -17.03 -1.70 -6.29
C ARG A 191 -15.99 -2.39 -5.41
N LYS A 192 -14.89 -2.79 -6.02
CA LYS A 192 -13.68 -3.25 -5.32
C LYS A 192 -13.00 -2.05 -4.67
N PHE A 193 -12.37 -2.27 -3.54
CA PHE A 193 -11.59 -1.25 -2.83
C PHE A 193 -10.35 -1.86 -2.17
N HIS A 194 -9.42 -1.03 -1.79
CA HIS A 194 -8.39 -1.35 -0.83
C HIS A 194 -8.43 -0.36 0.34
N LEU A 195 -7.85 -0.74 1.46
CA LEU A 195 -7.69 0.14 2.61
C LEU A 195 -6.30 0.76 2.58
N ARG A 196 -6.23 2.09 2.65
CA ARG A 196 -5.03 2.85 2.96
C ARG A 196 -4.96 3.01 4.48
N VAL A 197 -3.94 2.44 5.08
CA VAL A 197 -3.70 2.48 6.52
C VAL A 197 -2.40 3.22 6.79
N TYR A 198 -2.44 4.27 7.61
CA TYR A 198 -1.23 4.96 8.02
C TYR A 198 -0.58 4.25 9.20
N VAL A 199 0.72 4.03 9.09
CA VAL A 199 1.52 3.29 10.06
C VAL A 199 2.73 4.14 10.43
N ILE A 200 2.93 4.36 11.72
CA ILE A 200 4.06 5.11 12.26
C ILE A 200 5.05 4.10 12.83
N CYS A 201 6.27 4.08 12.29
CA CYS A 201 7.38 3.30 12.81
C CYS A 201 8.35 4.22 13.56
N VAL A 202 8.80 3.82 14.75
CA VAL A 202 9.65 4.64 15.60
C VAL A 202 10.83 3.83 16.14
N GLY A 203 12.01 4.42 16.06
CA GLY A 203 13.23 3.93 16.70
C GLY A 203 13.68 2.54 16.25
N GLY A 204 14.06 1.71 17.21
CA GLY A 204 14.48 0.32 16.98
C GLY A 204 13.33 -0.63 16.63
N LEU A 205 12.19 -0.10 16.37
CA LEU A 205 10.93 -0.60 15.83
C LEU A 205 9.82 -0.74 16.87
N GLN A 206 9.10 0.33 17.03
CA GLN A 206 7.73 0.33 17.53
C GLN A 206 6.82 0.70 16.38
N VAL A 207 5.74 -0.05 16.20
CA VAL A 207 4.83 0.10 15.05
C VAL A 207 3.43 0.43 15.55
N TYR A 208 2.95 1.57 15.15
CA TYR A 208 1.63 2.09 15.51
C TYR A 208 0.77 2.21 14.27
N MET A 209 -0.39 1.59 14.28
CA MET A 209 -1.40 1.70 13.23
C MET A 209 -2.40 2.79 13.60
N HIS A 210 -2.65 3.72 12.69
CA HIS A 210 -3.71 4.72 12.86
C HIS A 210 -5.09 4.07 12.68
N ASP A 211 -6.04 4.45 13.53
CA ASP A 211 -7.37 3.80 13.55
C ASP A 211 -8.28 4.25 12.41
N ASP A 212 -8.10 5.48 11.90
CA ASP A 212 -8.82 5.97 10.72
C ASP A 212 -8.20 5.38 9.45
N MET A 213 -8.80 4.31 8.96
CA MET A 213 -8.45 3.68 7.69
C MET A 213 -9.29 4.27 6.56
N LEU A 214 -8.68 4.52 5.41
CA LEU A 214 -9.37 5.03 4.22
C LEU A 214 -9.66 3.88 3.26
N ALA A 215 -10.91 3.76 2.81
CA ALA A 215 -11.33 2.85 1.75
C ALA A 215 -11.27 3.58 0.40
N LEU A 216 -10.36 3.16 -0.47
CA LEU A 216 -10.13 3.71 -1.81
C LEU A 216 -10.78 2.78 -2.84
N PHE A 217 -11.78 3.28 -3.55
CA PHE A 217 -12.62 2.49 -4.44
C PHE A 217 -12.15 2.52 -5.89
N ALA A 218 -12.29 1.39 -6.58
CA ALA A 218 -12.15 1.31 -8.03
C ALA A 218 -13.15 2.24 -8.73
N SER A 219 -12.80 2.75 -9.91
CA SER A 219 -13.61 3.75 -10.61
C SER A 219 -14.89 3.19 -11.21
N THR A 220 -14.96 1.88 -11.44
CA THR A 220 -16.13 1.19 -12.01
C THR A 220 -16.59 0.04 -11.14
N ALA A 221 -17.83 -0.42 -11.36
CA ALA A 221 -18.39 -1.60 -10.74
C ALA A 221 -17.48 -2.83 -10.95
N TYR A 222 -17.39 -3.65 -9.92
CA TYR A 222 -16.58 -4.86 -10.00
C TYR A 222 -17.17 -5.85 -11.00
N GLN A 223 -16.28 -6.40 -11.80
CA GLN A 223 -16.53 -7.57 -12.64
C GLN A 223 -15.38 -8.55 -12.46
N PRO A 224 -15.63 -9.86 -12.44
CA PRO A 224 -14.54 -10.83 -12.42
C PRO A 224 -13.58 -10.61 -13.59
N PRO A 225 -12.28 -10.89 -13.43
CA PRO A 225 -11.34 -10.83 -14.54
C PRO A 225 -11.82 -11.67 -15.72
N ASN A 226 -11.64 -11.17 -16.93
CA ASN A 226 -12.13 -11.80 -18.14
C ASN A 226 -11.04 -11.86 -19.21
N VAL A 227 -10.89 -13.03 -19.85
CA VAL A 227 -9.91 -13.29 -20.91
C VAL A 227 -10.10 -12.37 -22.13
N THR A 228 -11.35 -11.94 -22.40
CA THR A 228 -11.66 -11.07 -23.54
C THR A 228 -11.30 -9.60 -23.34
N ALA A 229 -11.11 -9.16 -22.09
CA ALA A 229 -10.75 -7.79 -21.77
C ALA A 229 -9.70 -7.71 -20.64
N PRO A 230 -8.55 -8.37 -20.75
CA PRO A 230 -7.56 -8.44 -19.67
C PRO A 230 -6.89 -7.09 -19.38
N ARG A 231 -7.05 -6.11 -20.26
CA ARG A 231 -6.46 -4.77 -20.13
C ARG A 231 -7.37 -3.75 -19.43
N ASP A 232 -8.66 -4.06 -19.21
CA ASP A 232 -9.53 -3.16 -18.48
C ASP A 232 -9.34 -3.31 -16.96
N LEU A 233 -8.47 -2.48 -16.42
CA LEU A 233 -8.11 -2.50 -15.01
C LEU A 233 -9.02 -1.61 -14.12
N ARG A 234 -9.99 -0.88 -14.70
CA ARG A 234 -10.82 0.10 -13.97
C ARG A 234 -11.68 -0.52 -12.87
N ALA A 235 -12.07 -1.78 -13.03
CA ALA A 235 -12.82 -2.55 -12.02
C ALA A 235 -11.91 -3.27 -11.00
N HIS A 236 -10.61 -3.37 -11.27
CA HIS A 236 -9.65 -4.17 -10.53
C HIS A 236 -8.69 -3.36 -9.70
N LEU A 237 -8.30 -2.18 -10.18
CA LEU A 237 -7.40 -1.26 -9.49
C LEU A 237 -8.19 -0.14 -8.83
N SER A 238 -7.88 0.09 -7.58
CA SER A 238 -8.50 1.14 -6.76
C SER A 238 -7.53 2.27 -6.42
N ASN A 239 -6.43 2.38 -7.18
CA ASN A 239 -5.52 3.52 -7.10
C ASN A 239 -6.20 4.76 -7.67
N THR A 240 -6.27 5.80 -6.89
CA THR A 240 -6.97 7.05 -7.22
C THR A 240 -6.37 7.77 -8.39
N CYS A 241 -5.02 7.78 -8.53
CA CYS A 241 -4.35 8.32 -9.70
C CYS A 241 -4.72 7.58 -10.99
N PHE A 242 -4.90 6.26 -10.94
CA PHE A 242 -5.37 5.49 -12.08
C PHE A 242 -6.83 5.82 -12.42
N GLY A 243 -7.69 5.90 -11.41
CA GLY A 243 -9.09 6.30 -11.57
C GLY A 243 -9.24 7.69 -12.20
N ALA A 244 -8.50 8.68 -11.72
CA ALA A 244 -8.53 10.05 -12.22
C ALA A 244 -8.12 10.18 -13.71
N ARG A 245 -7.22 9.33 -14.21
CA ARG A 245 -6.79 9.34 -15.61
C ARG A 245 -7.79 8.67 -16.57
N HIS A 246 -8.56 7.70 -16.09
CA HIS A 246 -9.37 6.81 -16.94
C HIS A 246 -10.89 7.00 -16.77
N THR A 247 -11.32 7.93 -15.91
CA THR A 247 -12.74 8.16 -15.63
C THR A 247 -13.07 9.63 -15.81
N ALA A 248 -14.16 9.91 -16.52
CA ALA A 248 -14.61 11.29 -16.68
C ALA A 248 -15.04 11.87 -15.32
N PRO A 249 -14.76 13.16 -15.02
CA PRO A 249 -15.14 13.79 -13.74
C PRO A 249 -16.63 13.70 -13.41
N THR A 250 -17.47 13.57 -14.43
CA THR A 250 -18.93 13.44 -14.29
C THR A 250 -19.38 12.09 -13.74
N ASP A 251 -18.55 11.06 -13.85
CA ASP A 251 -18.90 9.69 -13.44
C ASP A 251 -18.48 9.40 -11.99
N MET A 252 -17.75 10.34 -11.36
CA MET A 252 -17.24 10.24 -9.99
C MET A 252 -18.14 10.94 -8.96
N LYS A 253 -19.44 11.03 -9.21
CA LYS A 253 -20.38 11.81 -8.38
C LYS A 253 -20.46 11.36 -6.92
N ASP A 254 -20.15 10.10 -6.63
CA ASP A 254 -20.30 9.52 -5.29
C ASP A 254 -18.97 9.48 -4.50
N GLY A 255 -17.89 10.06 -5.04
CA GLY A 255 -16.55 9.98 -4.44
C GLY A 255 -15.91 8.58 -4.56
N ASN A 256 -14.61 8.51 -4.35
CA ASN A 256 -13.84 7.27 -4.41
C ASN A 256 -13.10 6.97 -3.10
N VAL A 257 -13.12 7.88 -2.13
CA VAL A 257 -12.44 7.73 -0.85
C VAL A 257 -13.40 7.96 0.29
N PHE A 258 -13.47 7.02 1.21
CA PHE A 258 -14.32 7.05 2.39
C PHE A 258 -13.53 6.61 3.62
N ARG A 259 -13.87 7.08 4.81
CA ARG A 259 -13.39 6.44 6.02
C ARG A 259 -14.04 5.06 6.17
N TRP A 260 -13.27 4.06 6.53
CA TRP A 260 -13.75 2.68 6.66
C TRP A 260 -14.95 2.57 7.61
N GLN A 261 -14.90 3.27 8.74
CA GLN A 261 -15.99 3.29 9.73
C GLN A 261 -17.29 3.93 9.22
N ASP A 262 -17.23 4.83 8.23
CA ASP A 262 -18.40 5.51 7.68
C ASP A 262 -19.19 4.61 6.70
N LEU A 263 -18.66 3.41 6.41
CA LEU A 263 -19.34 2.40 5.60
C LEU A 263 -20.28 1.49 6.41
N ILE A 264 -20.43 1.70 7.71
CA ILE A 264 -21.45 1.00 8.52
C ILE A 264 -22.82 1.24 7.91
N GLY A 265 -23.64 0.18 7.80
CA GLY A 265 -24.97 0.25 7.18
C GLY A 265 -24.95 0.10 5.65
N ARG A 266 -23.78 0.05 5.01
CA ARG A 266 -23.70 -0.14 3.56
C ARG A 266 -23.77 -1.61 3.18
N PRO A 267 -24.41 -1.95 2.03
CA PRO A 267 -24.44 -3.31 1.53
C PRO A 267 -23.05 -3.75 1.06
N ALA A 268 -22.63 -4.87 1.58
CA ALA A 268 -21.37 -5.53 1.23
C ALA A 268 -21.66 -6.84 0.50
N TYR A 269 -20.82 -7.15 -0.49
CA TYR A 269 -20.96 -8.28 -1.38
C TYR A 269 -19.66 -9.09 -1.43
N VAL A 270 -19.78 -10.37 -1.67
CA VAL A 270 -18.65 -11.25 -1.99
C VAL A 270 -18.94 -11.96 -3.31
N PRO A 271 -18.02 -11.99 -4.27
CA PRO A 271 -18.24 -12.70 -5.53
C PRO A 271 -18.67 -14.14 -5.31
N GLY A 272 -19.68 -14.58 -6.07
CA GLY A 272 -20.25 -15.93 -5.94
C GLY A 272 -21.35 -16.08 -4.88
N ARG A 273 -21.69 -15.02 -4.12
CA ARG A 273 -22.82 -14.98 -3.18
C ARG A 273 -23.97 -14.14 -3.77
N SER A 274 -25.20 -14.58 -3.53
CA SER A 274 -26.39 -13.96 -4.12
C SER A 274 -26.91 -12.74 -3.37
N GLU A 275 -26.73 -12.70 -2.06
CA GLU A 275 -27.32 -11.67 -1.21
C GLU A 275 -26.27 -10.80 -0.55
N PRO A 276 -26.48 -9.47 -0.52
CA PRO A 276 -25.64 -8.55 0.23
C PRO A 276 -25.83 -8.70 1.74
N VAL A 277 -24.79 -8.34 2.49
CA VAL A 277 -24.85 -8.25 3.94
C VAL A 277 -24.56 -6.80 4.35
N GLU A 278 -25.34 -6.26 5.25
CA GLU A 278 -25.10 -4.92 5.78
C GLU A 278 -23.85 -4.91 6.67
N LEU A 279 -22.93 -3.97 6.40
CA LEU A 279 -21.74 -3.78 7.23
C LEU A 279 -22.12 -3.28 8.63
N THR A 280 -21.65 -3.97 9.64
CA THR A 280 -21.86 -3.63 11.05
C THR A 280 -20.55 -3.19 11.70
N SER A 281 -20.60 -2.64 12.92
CA SER A 281 -19.41 -2.34 13.72
C SER A 281 -18.52 -3.57 13.93
N ALA A 282 -19.12 -4.77 14.04
CA ALA A 282 -18.37 -6.01 14.17
C ALA A 282 -17.50 -6.33 12.96
N HIS A 283 -17.98 -6.04 11.74
CA HIS A 283 -17.20 -6.17 10.50
C HIS A 283 -16.06 -5.15 10.46
N ILE A 284 -16.34 -3.89 10.85
CA ILE A 284 -15.32 -2.83 10.91
C ILE A 284 -14.19 -3.22 11.86
N ASP A 285 -14.53 -3.69 13.06
CA ASP A 285 -13.55 -4.09 14.09
C ASP A 285 -12.79 -5.37 13.70
N ALA A 286 -13.44 -6.31 13.03
CA ALA A 286 -12.77 -7.52 12.52
C ALA A 286 -11.71 -7.16 11.49
N VAL A 287 -12.03 -6.31 10.52
CA VAL A 287 -11.08 -5.83 9.50
C VAL A 287 -9.93 -5.05 10.15
N ARG A 288 -10.22 -4.18 11.14
CA ARG A 288 -9.16 -3.46 11.88
C ARG A 288 -8.19 -4.43 12.57
N LYS A 289 -8.70 -5.47 13.22
CA LYS A 289 -7.87 -6.50 13.85
C LYS A 289 -7.04 -7.28 12.84
N CYS A 290 -7.65 -7.66 11.70
CA CYS A 290 -6.93 -8.32 10.61
C CYS A 290 -5.81 -7.43 10.04
N ALA A 291 -6.09 -6.13 9.85
CA ALA A 291 -5.11 -5.14 9.39
C ALA A 291 -3.93 -5.04 10.37
N ALA A 292 -4.20 -4.91 11.67
CA ALA A 292 -3.15 -4.86 12.69
C ALA A 292 -2.25 -6.11 12.69
N VAL A 293 -2.85 -7.30 12.55
CA VAL A 293 -2.10 -8.57 12.46
C VAL A 293 -1.27 -8.64 11.16
N CYS A 294 -1.85 -8.24 10.04
CA CYS A 294 -1.17 -8.22 8.74
C CYS A 294 0.03 -7.28 8.76
N ILE A 295 -0.15 -6.05 9.23
CA ILE A 295 0.90 -5.03 9.36
C ILE A 295 1.97 -5.51 10.33
N GLY A 296 1.60 -5.98 11.52
CA GLY A 296 2.53 -6.47 12.53
C GLY A 296 3.43 -7.59 11.99
N ARG A 297 2.86 -8.58 11.30
CA ARG A 297 3.63 -9.67 10.65
C ARG A 297 4.55 -9.16 9.54
N THR A 298 4.08 -8.22 8.74
CA THR A 298 4.90 -7.61 7.68
C THR A 298 6.12 -6.92 8.27
N MET A 299 5.91 -6.07 9.27
CA MET A 299 7.00 -5.33 9.92
C MET A 299 7.97 -6.25 10.67
N GLU A 300 7.46 -7.29 11.33
CA GLU A 300 8.27 -8.33 11.98
C GLU A 300 9.14 -9.07 10.96
N ALA A 301 8.55 -9.52 9.84
CA ALA A 301 9.29 -10.23 8.81
C ALA A 301 10.43 -9.39 8.24
N VAL A 302 10.15 -8.12 7.91
CA VAL A 302 11.16 -7.22 7.35
C VAL A 302 12.25 -6.89 8.37
N ALA A 303 11.89 -6.66 9.63
CA ALA A 303 12.88 -6.39 10.68
C ALA A 303 13.82 -7.57 10.94
N ARG A 304 13.31 -8.80 10.84
CA ARG A 304 14.10 -10.02 11.11
C ARG A 304 14.95 -10.46 9.93
N GLU A 305 14.45 -10.33 8.70
CA GLU A 305 15.08 -10.94 7.53
C GLU A 305 15.80 -9.92 6.63
N ALA A 306 15.65 -8.62 6.88
CA ALA A 306 16.07 -7.59 5.94
C ALA A 306 16.94 -6.47 6.54
N SER A 307 17.75 -6.75 7.55
CA SER A 307 18.54 -5.73 8.25
C SER A 307 19.45 -4.88 7.34
N ILE A 308 19.90 -5.44 6.19
CA ILE A 308 20.70 -4.69 5.19
C ILE A 308 19.80 -3.73 4.37
N HIS A 309 18.53 -4.06 4.21
CA HIS A 309 17.58 -3.33 3.36
C HIS A 309 16.58 -2.50 4.14
N TRP A 310 16.53 -2.68 5.46
CA TRP A 310 15.86 -1.80 6.41
C TRP A 310 16.71 -1.66 7.66
N GLN A 311 17.41 -0.55 7.76
CA GLN A 311 18.24 -0.26 8.90
C GLN A 311 17.42 0.49 9.94
N LEU A 312 17.12 -0.19 11.04
CA LEU A 312 16.46 0.40 12.18
C LEU A 312 17.43 1.33 12.91
N TRP A 313 16.96 2.52 13.18
CA TRP A 313 17.76 3.57 13.77
C TRP A 313 17.01 4.23 14.94
N PRO A 314 17.63 4.32 16.15
CA PRO A 314 16.94 4.78 17.36
C PRO A 314 16.30 6.17 17.26
N ASN A 315 16.90 7.05 16.47
CA ASN A 315 16.43 8.43 16.33
C ASN A 315 15.45 8.61 15.15
N ALA A 316 15.22 7.59 14.34
CA ALA A 316 14.31 7.69 13.21
C ALA A 316 12.86 7.45 13.63
N PHE A 317 11.97 8.11 12.95
CA PHE A 317 10.56 7.75 12.86
C PHE A 317 10.12 7.93 11.41
N GLU A 318 9.15 7.16 10.96
CA GLU A 318 8.65 7.28 9.58
C GLU A 318 7.20 6.85 9.49
N VAL A 319 6.44 7.52 8.63
CA VAL A 319 5.09 7.13 8.29
C VAL A 319 5.08 6.37 6.99
N PHE A 320 4.36 5.26 7.00
CA PHE A 320 4.11 4.47 5.82
C PHE A 320 2.60 4.43 5.53
N GLY A 321 2.24 4.52 4.25
CA GLY A 321 0.92 4.19 3.76
C GLY A 321 0.90 2.71 3.38
N VAL A 322 0.16 1.91 4.13
CA VAL A 322 0.04 0.47 3.88
C VAL A 322 -1.28 0.21 3.16
N ASP A 323 -1.20 -0.42 2.00
CA ASP A 323 -2.37 -0.76 1.20
C ASP A 323 -2.76 -2.21 1.43
N LEU A 324 -4.00 -2.42 1.89
CA LEU A 324 -4.54 -3.71 2.25
C LEU A 324 -5.80 -4.01 1.44
N LEU A 325 -5.85 -5.17 0.79
CA LEU A 325 -7.08 -5.69 0.21
C LEU A 325 -7.89 -6.39 1.30
N VAL A 326 -9.19 -6.14 1.35
CA VAL A 326 -10.13 -6.88 2.20
C VAL A 326 -10.84 -7.93 1.38
N GLY A 327 -10.96 -9.12 1.92
CA GLY A 327 -11.73 -10.19 1.30
C GLY A 327 -12.24 -11.18 2.33
N CYS A 328 -12.82 -12.26 1.85
CA CYS A 328 -13.45 -13.28 2.69
C CYS A 328 -12.84 -14.64 2.40
N GLU A 329 -12.46 -15.38 3.44
CA GLU A 329 -12.04 -16.78 3.36
C GLU A 329 -13.21 -17.70 3.75
N GLY A 330 -13.55 -18.60 2.87
CA GLY A 330 -14.05 -19.92 3.18
C GLY A 330 -15.40 -20.10 3.87
N ASN A 331 -16.47 -19.35 3.61
CA ASN A 331 -17.81 -19.78 4.02
C ASN A 331 -18.76 -19.91 2.83
N ALA A 332 -19.11 -21.16 2.50
CA ALA A 332 -20.11 -21.50 1.50
C ALA A 332 -21.56 -21.11 1.93
N ASP A 333 -21.76 -20.77 3.19
CA ASP A 333 -23.09 -20.67 3.82
C ASP A 333 -23.79 -19.30 3.67
N GLY A 334 -23.33 -18.43 2.78
CA GLY A 334 -24.07 -17.21 2.43
C GLY A 334 -23.96 -16.04 3.41
N ASN A 335 -23.56 -16.26 4.66
CA ASN A 335 -23.41 -15.19 5.64
C ASN A 335 -22.01 -14.62 5.65
N LEU A 336 -21.87 -13.28 5.59
CA LEU A 336 -20.57 -12.60 5.77
C LEU A 336 -20.27 -12.53 7.28
N ASP A 337 -19.69 -13.61 7.82
CA ASP A 337 -19.26 -13.63 9.20
C ASP A 337 -18.04 -12.69 9.35
N PRO A 338 -18.03 -11.77 10.33
CA PRO A 338 -16.84 -10.97 10.64
C PRO A 338 -15.57 -11.81 10.83
N ALA A 339 -15.69 -13.04 11.34
CA ALA A 339 -14.57 -13.96 11.52
C ALA A 339 -14.00 -14.53 10.21
N SER A 340 -14.76 -14.48 9.11
CA SER A 340 -14.31 -14.90 7.78
C SER A 340 -13.56 -13.81 7.02
N LEU A 341 -13.55 -12.57 7.53
CA LEU A 341 -12.86 -11.46 6.91
C LEU A 341 -11.35 -11.58 7.09
N ARG A 342 -10.64 -11.22 6.06
CA ARG A 342 -9.18 -11.21 6.00
C ARG A 342 -8.66 -9.99 5.27
N THR A 343 -7.45 -9.58 5.61
CA THR A 343 -6.70 -8.57 4.86
C THR A 343 -5.43 -9.15 4.26
N TRP A 344 -5.08 -8.69 3.07
CA TRP A 344 -3.83 -9.00 2.39
C TRP A 344 -3.07 -7.73 2.09
N LEU A 345 -1.78 -7.75 2.37
CA LEU A 345 -0.87 -6.68 1.98
C LEU A 345 -0.77 -6.61 0.45
N LEU A 346 -0.98 -5.42 -0.09
CA LEU A 346 -0.75 -5.12 -1.51
C LEU A 346 0.60 -4.43 -1.71
N GLU A 347 0.88 -3.37 -0.93
CA GLU A 347 2.11 -2.60 -0.98
C GLU A 347 2.32 -1.75 0.27
N VAL A 348 3.53 -1.26 0.45
CA VAL A 348 3.91 -0.27 1.47
C VAL A 348 4.54 0.92 0.77
N ASN A 349 4.01 2.10 1.02
CA ASN A 349 4.45 3.36 0.43
C ASN A 349 5.08 4.24 1.49
N ALA A 350 6.24 4.86 1.19
CA ALA A 350 6.77 5.93 2.03
C ALA A 350 5.87 7.17 1.89
N VAL A 351 5.61 7.84 3.01
CA VAL A 351 4.75 9.01 3.05
C VAL A 351 5.57 10.20 3.53
N CYS A 352 5.59 11.27 2.74
CA CYS A 352 6.19 12.53 3.18
C CYS A 352 5.26 13.24 4.14
N ILE A 353 5.80 13.69 5.28
CA ILE A 353 5.05 14.36 6.33
C ILE A 353 5.58 15.77 6.46
N HIS A 354 5.24 16.65 5.57
CA HIS A 354 5.39 18.07 5.84
C HIS A 354 4.15 18.81 5.35
N LYS A 355 3.69 19.72 6.16
CA LYS A 355 2.65 20.65 5.77
C LYS A 355 3.32 21.75 4.94
N GLY A 356 3.32 21.61 3.63
CA GLY A 356 3.65 22.70 2.72
C GLY A 356 2.63 23.84 2.90
N GLY A 357 2.85 24.69 3.87
CA GLY A 357 1.99 25.83 4.20
C GLY A 357 2.54 27.13 3.62
N GLY A 358 2.54 27.31 2.32
CA GLY A 358 2.88 28.59 1.72
C GLY A 358 1.95 28.86 0.53
N ARG A 359 1.10 29.90 0.61
CA ARG A 359 0.51 30.49 -0.60
C ARG A 359 1.65 30.96 -1.49
N GLY A 360 2.01 30.18 -2.49
CA GLY A 360 3.03 30.55 -3.48
C GLY A 360 4.07 29.49 -3.83
N THR A 361 3.99 28.30 -3.22
CA THR A 361 4.84 27.17 -3.62
C THR A 361 4.30 26.52 -4.91
N THR A 362 5.23 26.18 -5.81
CA THR A 362 4.91 25.46 -7.04
C THR A 362 4.24 24.11 -6.72
N PRO A 363 3.41 23.55 -7.61
CA PRO A 363 2.74 22.26 -7.40
C PRO A 363 3.68 21.10 -7.02
N GLU A 364 4.98 21.26 -7.28
CA GLU A 364 6.02 20.26 -7.02
C GLU A 364 6.45 20.15 -5.55
N SER A 365 6.09 21.11 -4.69
CA SER A 365 6.49 21.15 -3.27
C SER A 365 5.39 20.78 -2.28
N ALA A 366 4.22 20.34 -2.74
CA ALA A 366 3.15 19.93 -1.87
C ALA A 366 3.40 18.52 -1.31
N CYS A 367 3.18 18.34 0.00
CA CYS A 367 3.25 17.04 0.69
C CYS A 367 2.51 15.93 -0.08
N TYR A 368 3.12 14.76 -0.21
CA TYR A 368 2.52 13.61 -0.90
C TYR A 368 1.14 13.22 -0.35
N LEU A 369 0.91 13.39 0.97
CA LEU A 369 -0.40 13.26 1.59
C LEU A 369 -1.42 14.29 1.06
N CYS A 370 -0.97 15.54 0.83
CA CYS A 370 -1.83 16.63 0.37
C CYS A 370 -2.01 16.65 -1.16
N GLN A 371 -1.07 16.04 -1.91
CA GLN A 371 -1.12 15.94 -3.38
C GLN A 371 -1.96 14.76 -3.87
N GLN A 372 -2.32 13.84 -2.99
CA GLN A 372 -3.24 12.79 -3.43
C GLN A 372 -4.54 13.48 -3.87
N PRO A 373 -4.97 13.30 -5.13
CA PRO A 373 -6.18 13.94 -5.67
C PRO A 373 -7.40 13.74 -4.78
N ASP A 374 -7.36 12.73 -3.95
CA ASP A 374 -8.41 12.28 -3.05
C ASP A 374 -8.69 13.23 -1.92
N PHE A 375 -7.64 13.79 -1.30
CA PHE A 375 -7.79 14.77 -0.22
C PHE A 375 -8.20 16.15 -0.77
N ALA A 376 -7.78 16.49 -2.00
CA ALA A 376 -8.18 17.74 -2.63
C ALA A 376 -9.64 17.75 -3.11
N GLN A 377 -10.21 16.57 -3.37
CA GLN A 377 -11.58 16.42 -3.91
C GLN A 377 -12.62 16.04 -2.85
N SER A 378 -12.20 15.52 -1.70
CA SER A 378 -13.12 14.93 -0.70
C SER A 378 -13.62 15.88 0.37
N GLY A 379 -13.23 17.16 0.33
CA GLY A 379 -13.72 18.17 1.27
C GLY A 379 -13.15 18.07 2.69
N ASP A 380 -13.70 18.90 3.60
CA ASP A 380 -13.19 19.10 4.96
C ASP A 380 -13.21 17.83 5.84
N GLU A 381 -14.04 16.83 5.52
CA GLU A 381 -14.20 15.62 6.34
C GLU A 381 -12.97 14.71 6.33
N LEU A 382 -12.25 14.62 5.22
CA LEU A 382 -11.02 13.80 5.15
C LEU A 382 -9.76 14.57 5.53
N SER A 383 -9.78 15.91 5.50
CA SER A 383 -8.65 16.73 5.99
C SER A 383 -8.34 16.45 7.46
N GLY A 384 -9.37 16.17 8.27
CA GLY A 384 -9.24 15.79 9.66
C GLY A 384 -8.41 14.51 9.88
N VAL A 385 -8.44 13.54 8.96
CA VAL A 385 -7.62 12.31 9.05
C VAL A 385 -6.14 12.65 8.92
N VAL A 386 -5.78 13.52 7.99
CA VAL A 386 -4.38 13.96 7.80
C VAL A 386 -3.88 14.72 9.04
N ASP A 387 -4.69 15.63 9.57
CA ASP A 387 -4.34 16.39 10.77
C ASP A 387 -4.13 15.45 11.97
N HIS A 388 -5.00 14.46 12.18
CA HIS A 388 -4.85 13.46 13.25
C HIS A 388 -3.62 12.59 13.08
N VAL A 389 -3.31 12.14 11.84
CA VAL A 389 -2.08 11.39 11.56
C VAL A 389 -0.87 12.23 11.90
N PHE A 390 -0.85 13.51 11.49
CA PHE A 390 0.26 14.42 11.79
C PHE A 390 0.43 14.65 13.30
N GLU A 391 -0.65 14.90 14.02
CA GLU A 391 -0.64 15.03 15.48
C GLU A 391 -0.03 13.82 16.16
N ARG A 392 -0.41 12.61 15.73
CA ARG A 392 0.15 11.35 16.26
C ARG A 392 1.62 11.17 15.91
N VAL A 393 2.03 11.57 14.73
CA VAL A 393 3.45 11.54 14.33
C VAL A 393 4.27 12.45 15.24
N VAL A 394 3.81 13.66 15.52
CA VAL A 394 4.51 14.58 16.42
C VAL A 394 4.54 14.00 17.83
N GLN A 395 3.43 13.52 18.35
CA GLN A 395 3.34 12.95 19.69
C GLN A 395 4.31 11.77 19.86
N VAL A 396 4.24 10.79 19.00
CA VAL A 396 5.01 9.54 19.13
C VAL A 396 6.41 9.67 18.55
N GLY A 397 6.52 10.24 17.36
CA GLY A 397 7.77 10.36 16.60
C GLY A 397 8.69 11.44 17.14
N VAL A 398 8.17 12.64 17.37
CA VAL A 398 8.97 13.80 17.78
C VAL A 398 9.10 13.87 19.29
N LEU A 399 8.00 13.81 20.04
CA LEU A 399 8.03 13.96 21.50
C LEU A 399 8.37 12.65 22.22
N GLY A 400 8.22 11.49 21.57
CA GLY A 400 8.50 10.19 22.17
C GLY A 400 7.48 9.81 23.24
N GLU A 401 6.32 10.43 23.22
CA GLU A 401 5.25 10.15 24.16
C GLU A 401 4.55 8.84 23.78
N SER A 402 4.05 8.13 24.80
CA SER A 402 3.16 6.99 24.53
C SER A 402 1.89 7.50 23.87
N PRO A 403 1.39 6.85 22.79
CA PRO A 403 0.10 7.21 22.22
C PRO A 403 -1.07 6.89 23.16
N TRP A 404 -0.78 6.25 24.30
CA TRP A 404 -1.75 5.85 25.32
C TRP A 404 -1.64 6.76 26.53
N PRO A 405 -2.66 7.57 26.86
CA PRO A 405 -2.77 8.18 28.16
C PRO A 405 -2.90 7.05 29.22
N GLU A 406 -2.18 7.18 30.33
CA GLU A 406 -2.32 6.24 31.43
C GLU A 406 -3.79 6.21 31.89
N GLY A 407 -4.49 5.11 31.63
CA GLY A 407 -5.83 4.81 32.16
C GLY A 407 -7.01 4.95 31.21
N GLU A 408 -6.86 5.38 29.97
CA GLU A 408 -7.96 5.43 28.99
C GLU A 408 -7.72 4.48 27.81
N GLY A 409 -8.67 3.59 27.59
CA GLY A 409 -8.61 2.59 26.52
C GLY A 409 -8.71 3.21 25.12
N HIS A 410 -7.82 2.81 24.30
CA HIS A 410 -7.88 2.63 22.84
C HIS A 410 -8.75 3.59 22.02
N ASN A 411 -8.36 4.84 21.84
CA ASN A 411 -9.24 5.68 21.02
C ASN A 411 -8.70 6.15 19.69
N GLN A 412 -7.42 5.98 19.30
CA GLN A 412 -6.98 6.45 17.97
C GLN A 412 -5.74 5.77 17.36
N CYS A 413 -5.03 4.87 18.03
CA CYS A 413 -3.89 4.18 17.46
C CYS A 413 -3.63 2.85 18.17
N SER A 414 -3.41 1.77 17.40
CA SER A 414 -3.12 0.44 17.93
C SER A 414 -1.65 0.09 17.74
N CYS A 415 -0.96 -0.33 18.81
CA CYS A 415 0.39 -0.88 18.68
C CYS A 415 0.31 -2.26 18.01
N CYS A 416 0.82 -2.36 16.78
CA CYS A 416 0.82 -3.61 16.03
C CYS A 416 2.03 -4.50 16.35
N PHE A 417 3.14 -3.87 16.71
CA PHE A 417 4.39 -4.58 16.94
C PHE A 417 5.38 -3.72 17.72
N ALA A 418 6.06 -4.32 18.70
CA ALA A 418 7.22 -3.73 19.35
C ALA A 418 8.33 -4.78 19.36
N ALA A 419 9.43 -4.50 18.68
CA ALA A 419 10.63 -5.32 18.79
C ALA A 419 11.32 -5.01 20.13
N PRO A 420 11.75 -6.03 20.89
CA PRO A 420 12.68 -5.77 21.99
C PRO A 420 13.92 -5.11 21.40
N LEU A 421 14.35 -3.98 21.98
CA LEU A 421 15.61 -3.34 21.64
C LEU A 421 16.70 -4.42 21.66
N ILE A 422 17.27 -4.75 20.52
CA ILE A 422 18.44 -5.61 20.46
C ILE A 422 19.53 -4.81 21.15
N LYS A 423 19.86 -5.20 22.37
CA LYS A 423 21.05 -4.66 23.06
C LYS A 423 22.24 -5.08 22.22
N SER A 424 22.84 -4.10 21.53
CA SER A 424 24.11 -4.24 20.82
C SER A 424 25.22 -4.64 21.76
#